data_74e47698027dc0cc989259316422df87
#
_entry.id   74e47698027dc0cc989259316422df87
#
_cell.length_a   1.000
_cell.length_b   1.000
_cell.length_c   1.000
_cell.angle_alpha   90.00
_cell.angle_beta   90.00
_cell.angle_gamma   90.00
#
_symmetry.space_group_name_H-M   'P 1'
#
loop_
_entity.id
_entity.type
_entity.pdbx_description
1 polymer ?
#
loop_
_entity_poly.entity_id
_entity_poly.type
_entity_poly.pdbx_seq_one_letter_code
_entity_poly.pdbx_strand_id
1 'polypeptide(L)'
;MAALWQCPKCDRWFRQKNQRHACGTGNRDEVLRDRPESLVRLYAALEEYARSLGPIEIVARERYVLLRSTRIFTDLVIMADAVRIAIHLPKRVEDPIFLKVVNADKKVTHVARLQTERNLERVKRYIKAAYEFSVASPPPARPASASGRTPAK
;
A
#
# COMPACT_ATOMS: atom_id res chain seq x y z
N MET A 1 27.80 19.66 3.54
CA MET A 1 26.68 18.75 3.39
C MET A 1 25.62 19.05 4.43
N ALA A 2 24.41 19.25 4.01
CA ALA A 2 23.34 19.56 4.95
C ALA A 2 22.91 18.31 5.72
N ALA A 3 22.69 18.46 7.01
CA ALA A 3 22.18 17.37 7.82
C ALA A 3 20.72 17.14 7.51
N LEU A 4 20.31 15.90 7.52
CA LEU A 4 18.91 15.58 7.37
C LEU A 4 18.17 15.88 8.65
N TRP A 5 16.92 16.21 8.52
CA TRP A 5 16.05 16.45 9.67
C TRP A 5 15.12 15.27 9.86
N GLN A 6 15.04 14.77 11.08
CA GLN A 6 14.12 13.67 11.39
C GLN A 6 12.89 14.25 12.08
N CYS A 7 11.72 13.93 11.54
CA CYS A 7 10.47 14.40 12.12
C CYS A 7 10.20 13.66 13.43
N PRO A 8 9.99 14.37 14.55
CA PRO A 8 9.74 13.71 15.83
C PRO A 8 8.39 12.99 15.92
N LYS A 9 7.49 13.27 14.98
CA LYS A 9 6.17 12.63 15.01
C LYS A 9 6.11 11.34 14.19
N CYS A 10 6.77 11.30 13.04
CA CYS A 10 6.70 10.13 12.16
C CYS A 10 8.05 9.47 11.94
N ASP A 11 9.11 10.02 12.50
CA ASP A 11 10.47 9.48 12.42
C ASP A 11 11.06 9.38 11.02
N ARG A 12 10.42 9.99 10.05
CA ARG A 12 10.97 10.02 8.70
C ARG A 12 12.00 11.11 8.55
N TRP A 13 12.92 10.92 7.63
CA TRP A 13 14.01 11.86 7.39
C TRP A 13 13.71 12.72 6.16
N PHE A 14 14.02 14.00 6.27
CA PHE A 14 13.80 14.97 5.21
C PHE A 14 15.03 15.85 5.02
N ARG A 15 15.12 16.46 3.85
CA ARG A 15 16.24 17.35 3.56
C ARG A 15 16.15 18.67 4.28
N GLN A 16 14.93 19.14 4.50
CA GLN A 16 14.72 20.43 5.13
C GLN A 16 14.08 20.27 6.50
N LYS A 17 14.53 21.10 7.42
CA LYS A 17 13.94 21.14 8.76
C LYS A 17 12.47 21.55 8.63
N ASN A 18 11.60 20.83 9.33
CA ASN A 18 10.15 21.08 9.31
C ASN A 18 9.56 20.99 7.90
N GLN A 19 10.17 20.16 7.05
CA GLN A 19 9.65 19.97 5.70
C GLN A 19 8.20 19.50 5.74
N ARG A 20 7.36 20.12 4.92
CA ARG A 20 5.95 19.76 4.87
C ARG A 20 5.78 18.35 4.36
N HIS A 21 4.96 17.57 5.05
CA HIS A 21 4.67 16.18 4.68
C HIS A 21 3.43 15.71 5.43
N ALA A 22 2.97 14.51 5.13
CA ALA A 22 1.81 13.92 5.80
C ALA A 22 2.23 13.40 7.18
N CYS A 23 2.58 14.32 8.05
CA CYS A 23 3.09 14.01 9.38
C CYS A 23 1.94 13.52 10.28
N GLY A 24 2.26 12.61 11.16
CA GLY A 24 1.27 12.04 12.05
C GLY A 24 0.44 10.96 11.40
N THR A 25 0.76 10.63 10.16
CA THR A 25 0.01 9.64 9.39
C THR A 25 0.86 8.46 8.99
N GLY A 26 2.04 8.30 9.59
CA GLY A 26 2.92 7.18 9.30
C GLY A 26 2.60 5.94 10.12
N ASN A 27 1.53 5.98 10.90
CA ASN A 27 1.14 4.93 11.82
C ASN A 27 -0.24 4.40 11.44
N ARG A 28 -0.35 3.08 11.26
CA ARG A 28 -1.64 2.48 10.89
C ARG A 28 -2.72 2.69 11.95
N ASP A 29 -2.34 2.85 13.21
CA ASP A 29 -3.33 3.09 14.27
C ASP A 29 -4.04 4.41 14.04
N GLU A 30 -3.34 5.39 13.47
CA GLU A 30 -3.95 6.66 13.12
C GLU A 30 -4.99 6.48 12.00
N VAL A 31 -4.65 5.62 11.03
CA VAL A 31 -5.54 5.35 9.90
C VAL A 31 -6.80 4.65 10.37
N LEU A 32 -6.68 3.80 11.40
CA LEU A 32 -7.80 3.03 11.94
C LEU A 32 -8.57 3.76 13.04
N ARG A 33 -8.12 4.94 13.42
CA ARG A 33 -8.77 5.68 14.50
C ARG A 33 -10.23 5.95 14.16
N ASP A 34 -11.10 5.73 15.15
CA ASP A 34 -12.54 5.98 15.03
C ASP A 34 -13.23 5.12 13.97
N ARG A 35 -12.61 4.02 13.57
CA ARG A 35 -13.26 3.07 12.67
C ARG A 35 -13.97 1.99 13.46
N PRO A 36 -15.04 1.41 12.92
CA PRO A 36 -15.74 0.31 13.60
C PRO A 36 -14.79 -0.85 13.91
N GLU A 37 -15.03 -1.51 15.03
CA GLU A 37 -14.18 -2.62 15.43
C GLU A 37 -14.14 -3.72 14.38
N SER A 38 -15.25 -3.95 13.69
CA SER A 38 -15.29 -4.95 12.62
C SER A 38 -14.31 -4.64 11.50
N LEU A 39 -14.13 -3.34 11.17
CA LEU A 39 -13.17 -2.95 10.14
C LEU A 39 -11.74 -3.03 10.64
N VAL A 40 -11.53 -2.73 11.92
CA VAL A 40 -10.19 -2.86 12.51
C VAL A 40 -9.76 -4.33 12.46
N ARG A 41 -10.67 -5.24 12.81
CA ARG A 41 -10.37 -6.66 12.74
C ARG A 41 -10.18 -7.15 11.31
N LEU A 42 -10.98 -6.63 10.39
CA LEU A 42 -10.84 -6.98 8.98
C LEU A 42 -9.46 -6.55 8.46
N TYR A 43 -9.06 -5.33 8.79
CA TYR A 43 -7.76 -4.84 8.40
C TYR A 43 -6.64 -5.69 9.02
N ALA A 44 -6.77 -6.04 10.30
CA ALA A 44 -5.76 -6.84 10.97
C ALA A 44 -5.60 -8.21 10.30
N ALA A 45 -6.71 -8.83 9.93
CA ALA A 45 -6.68 -10.12 9.24
C ALA A 45 -6.00 -9.99 7.86
N LEU A 46 -6.28 -8.89 7.17
CA LEU A 46 -5.68 -8.62 5.86
C LEU A 46 -4.17 -8.42 5.99
N GLU A 47 -3.75 -7.63 6.97
CA GLU A 47 -2.33 -7.38 7.20
C GLU A 47 -1.60 -8.67 7.58
N GLU A 48 -2.21 -9.46 8.44
CA GLU A 48 -1.62 -10.74 8.86
C GLU A 48 -1.44 -11.66 7.66
N TYR A 49 -2.45 -11.74 6.80
CA TYR A 49 -2.35 -12.55 5.61
C TYR A 49 -1.22 -12.05 4.69
N ALA A 50 -1.15 -10.74 4.49
CA ALA A 50 -0.12 -10.17 3.62
C ALA A 50 1.28 -10.46 4.17
N ARG A 51 1.47 -10.35 5.47
CA ARG A 51 2.76 -10.66 6.09
C ARG A 51 3.13 -12.13 5.95
N SER A 52 2.13 -13.01 5.88
CA SER A 52 2.39 -14.44 5.72
C SER A 52 2.92 -14.79 4.34
N LEU A 53 2.78 -13.91 3.37
CA LEU A 53 3.25 -14.16 2.00
C LEU A 53 4.76 -14.03 1.87
N GLY A 54 5.38 -13.22 2.74
CA GLY A 54 6.81 -12.99 2.71
C GLY A 54 7.13 -11.61 3.28
N PRO A 55 8.37 -11.18 3.15
CA PRO A 55 8.76 -9.85 3.66
C PRO A 55 8.00 -8.74 2.96
N ILE A 56 7.37 -7.88 3.73
CA ILE A 56 6.67 -6.71 3.19
C ILE A 56 6.92 -5.52 4.10
N GLU A 57 6.76 -4.34 3.50
CA GLU A 57 6.80 -3.09 4.22
C GLU A 57 5.40 -2.51 4.21
N ILE A 58 4.93 -2.06 5.36
CA ILE A 58 3.62 -1.44 5.49
C ILE A 58 3.84 0.05 5.68
N VAL A 59 3.32 0.83 4.74
CA VAL A 59 3.50 2.29 4.76
C VAL A 59 2.14 2.93 4.98
N ALA A 60 1.91 3.43 6.20
CA ALA A 60 0.65 4.10 6.53
C ALA A 60 0.74 5.58 6.21
N ARG A 61 -0.32 6.10 5.65
CA ARG A 61 -0.47 7.53 5.35
C ARG A 61 -1.75 8.02 6.01
N GLU A 62 -2.09 9.26 5.77
CA GLU A 62 -3.22 9.87 6.44
C GLU A 62 -4.53 9.09 6.26
N ARG A 63 -4.79 8.59 5.07
CA ARG A 63 -6.05 7.91 4.79
C ARG A 63 -5.90 6.55 4.12
N TYR A 64 -4.67 6.13 3.88
CA TYR A 64 -4.46 4.88 3.19
C TYR A 64 -3.21 4.18 3.68
N VAL A 65 -3.13 2.90 3.36
CA VAL A 65 -2.00 2.06 3.73
C VAL A 65 -1.50 1.40 2.45
N LEU A 66 -0.20 1.43 2.26
CA LEU A 66 0.44 0.79 1.12
C LEU A 66 1.16 -0.47 1.58
N LEU A 67 0.97 -1.56 0.84
CA LEU A 67 1.68 -2.80 1.09
C LEU A 67 2.73 -2.94 -0.01
N ARG A 68 3.97 -3.05 0.40
CA ARG A 68 5.10 -3.02 -0.51
C ARG A 68 6.02 -4.21 -0.32
N SER A 69 6.46 -4.80 -1.42
CA SER A 69 7.57 -5.74 -1.43
C SER A 69 8.71 -5.07 -2.20
N THR A 70 9.05 -5.53 -3.39
CA THR A 70 9.97 -4.80 -4.26
C THR A 70 9.33 -3.48 -4.70
N ARG A 71 8.03 -3.50 -4.85
CA ARG A 71 7.25 -2.31 -5.16
C ARG A 71 5.86 -2.46 -4.54
N ILE A 72 5.08 -1.41 -4.60
CA ILE A 72 3.73 -1.45 -4.04
C ILE A 72 2.88 -2.44 -4.84
N PHE A 73 2.32 -3.43 -4.17
CA PHE A 73 1.48 -4.42 -4.83
C PHE A 73 0.00 -4.30 -4.44
N THR A 74 -0.29 -3.59 -3.37
CA THR A 74 -1.67 -3.42 -2.90
C THR A 74 -1.74 -2.11 -2.12
N ASP A 75 -2.82 -1.36 -2.30
CA ASP A 75 -3.07 -0.24 -1.43
C ASP A 75 -4.49 -0.30 -0.88
N LEU A 76 -4.66 0.28 0.29
CA LEU A 76 -5.88 0.19 1.07
C LEU A 76 -6.33 1.57 1.52
N VAL A 77 -7.63 1.83 1.42
CA VAL A 77 -8.23 3.02 2.00
C VAL A 77 -9.24 2.56 3.03
N ILE A 78 -9.09 3.01 4.27
CA ILE A 78 -10.00 2.62 5.34
C ILE A 78 -11.14 3.62 5.35
N MET A 79 -12.30 3.18 4.88
CA MET A 79 -13.49 4.01 4.81
C MET A 79 -14.29 3.89 6.09
N ALA A 80 -15.39 4.61 6.19
CA ALA A 80 -16.23 4.55 7.38
C ALA A 80 -16.90 3.18 7.54
N ASP A 81 -17.20 2.52 6.43
CA ASP A 81 -17.98 1.29 6.44
C ASP A 81 -17.35 0.14 5.63
N ALA A 82 -16.12 0.33 5.16
CA ALA A 82 -15.48 -0.69 4.33
C ALA A 82 -13.98 -0.44 4.25
N VAL A 83 -13.25 -1.46 3.82
CA VAL A 83 -11.86 -1.32 3.42
C VAL A 83 -11.85 -1.41 1.89
N ARG A 84 -11.48 -0.33 1.25
CA ARG A 84 -11.33 -0.33 -0.20
C ARG A 84 -9.92 -0.77 -0.53
N ILE A 85 -9.80 -1.81 -1.34
CA ILE A 85 -8.50 -2.38 -1.67
C ILE A 85 -8.26 -2.25 -3.17
N ALA A 86 -7.05 -1.86 -3.54
CA ALA A 86 -6.60 -1.83 -4.92
C ALA A 86 -5.48 -2.85 -5.06
N ILE A 87 -5.68 -3.83 -5.93
CA ILE A 87 -4.75 -4.94 -6.13
C ILE A 87 -4.12 -4.81 -7.51
N HIS A 88 -2.80 -4.78 -7.55
CA HIS A 88 -2.05 -4.56 -8.80
C HIS A 88 -1.59 -5.90 -9.37
N LEU A 89 -2.19 -6.28 -10.49
CA LEU A 89 -1.92 -7.56 -11.14
C LEU A 89 -1.29 -7.35 -12.52
N PRO A 90 -0.63 -8.37 -13.08
CA PRO A 90 -0.02 -8.23 -14.40
C PRO A 90 -1.03 -8.19 -15.54
N LYS A 91 -2.24 -8.72 -15.30
CA LYS A 91 -3.27 -8.74 -16.32
C LYS A 91 -4.65 -8.64 -15.69
N ARG A 92 -5.63 -8.35 -16.51
CA ARG A 92 -7.00 -8.22 -16.06
C ARG A 92 -7.57 -9.56 -15.60
N VAL A 93 -8.26 -9.54 -14.47
CA VAL A 93 -8.97 -10.69 -13.93
C VAL A 93 -10.46 -10.33 -13.85
N GLU A 94 -11.31 -11.23 -14.30
CA GLU A 94 -12.75 -11.03 -14.22
C GLU A 94 -13.28 -11.67 -12.94
N ASP A 95 -13.78 -10.87 -12.04
CA ASP A 95 -14.39 -11.34 -10.80
C ASP A 95 -15.39 -10.29 -10.34
N PRO A 96 -16.62 -10.69 -10.05
CA PRO A 96 -17.66 -9.73 -9.63
C PRO A 96 -17.34 -8.92 -8.39
N ILE A 97 -16.37 -9.37 -7.58
CA ILE A 97 -15.99 -8.60 -6.39
C ILE A 97 -15.29 -7.30 -6.77
N PHE A 98 -14.70 -7.23 -7.95
CA PHE A 98 -14.02 -6.02 -8.39
C PHE A 98 -15.03 -5.02 -8.94
N LEU A 99 -15.10 -3.86 -8.28
CA LEU A 99 -15.99 -2.77 -8.69
C LEU A 99 -15.44 -2.00 -9.87
N LYS A 100 -14.13 -1.98 -10.00
CA LYS A 100 -13.46 -1.17 -11.01
C LYS A 100 -12.14 -1.83 -11.37
N VAL A 101 -11.81 -1.80 -12.65
CA VAL A 101 -10.53 -2.30 -13.14
C VAL A 101 -9.92 -1.22 -14.01
N VAL A 102 -8.70 -0.80 -13.68
CA VAL A 102 -8.01 0.26 -14.40
C VAL A 102 -6.74 -0.29 -15.03
N ASN A 103 -6.67 -0.23 -16.34
CA ASN A 103 -5.46 -0.64 -17.05
C ASN A 103 -4.43 0.47 -16.96
N ALA A 104 -3.22 0.11 -16.57
CA ALA A 104 -2.10 1.02 -16.58
C ALA A 104 -0.99 0.38 -17.40
N ASP A 105 0.09 1.11 -17.60
CA ASP A 105 1.13 0.70 -18.52
C ASP A 105 1.65 -0.72 -18.27
N LYS A 106 2.02 -1.03 -17.04
CA LYS A 106 2.64 -2.31 -16.72
C LYS A 106 1.88 -3.11 -15.68
N LYS A 107 0.70 -2.67 -15.34
CA LYS A 107 -0.10 -3.34 -14.34
C LYS A 107 -1.57 -3.03 -14.55
N VAL A 108 -2.41 -3.89 -14.00
CA VAL A 108 -3.85 -3.68 -14.03
C VAL A 108 -4.31 -3.59 -12.58
N THR A 109 -4.93 -2.48 -12.23
CA THR A 109 -5.37 -2.22 -10.86
C THR A 109 -6.82 -2.67 -10.71
N HIS A 110 -7.05 -3.56 -9.76
CA HIS A 110 -8.37 -4.11 -9.48
C HIS A 110 -8.86 -3.57 -8.15
N VAL A 111 -9.99 -2.88 -8.15
CA VAL A 111 -10.52 -2.25 -6.94
C VAL A 111 -11.70 -3.04 -6.40
N ALA A 112 -11.65 -3.38 -5.12
CA ALA A 112 -12.73 -4.07 -4.45
C ALA A 112 -13.06 -3.35 -3.15
N ARG A 113 -14.23 -3.63 -2.62
CA ARG A 113 -14.68 -3.05 -1.37
C ARG A 113 -14.95 -4.20 -0.41
N LEU A 114 -14.21 -4.22 0.70
CA LEU A 114 -14.29 -5.31 1.67
C LEU A 114 -15.05 -4.84 2.89
N GLN A 115 -16.08 -5.58 3.28
CA GLN A 115 -16.86 -5.27 4.47
C GLN A 115 -16.86 -6.41 5.46
N THR A 116 -16.54 -7.62 5.01
CA THR A 116 -16.55 -8.81 5.86
C THR A 116 -15.31 -9.65 5.58
N GLU A 117 -15.04 -10.57 6.49
CA GLU A 117 -13.93 -11.50 6.28
C GLU A 117 -14.17 -12.42 5.09
N ARG A 118 -15.43 -12.67 4.77
CA ARG A 118 -15.76 -13.44 3.57
C ARG A 118 -15.27 -12.71 2.32
N ASN A 119 -15.45 -11.39 2.28
CA ASN A 119 -14.92 -10.60 1.16
C ASN A 119 -13.41 -10.73 1.08
N LEU A 120 -12.74 -10.70 2.24
CA LEU A 120 -11.29 -10.84 2.29
C LEU A 120 -10.86 -12.21 1.75
N GLU A 121 -11.55 -13.27 2.14
CA GLU A 121 -11.22 -14.61 1.66
C GLU A 121 -11.28 -14.69 0.13
N ARG A 122 -12.22 -13.99 -0.45
CA ARG A 122 -12.36 -13.98 -1.91
C ARG A 122 -11.20 -13.31 -2.62
N VAL A 123 -10.58 -12.32 -1.99
CA VAL A 123 -9.49 -11.58 -2.65
C VAL A 123 -8.10 -12.05 -2.24
N LYS A 124 -8.00 -12.95 -1.27
CA LYS A 124 -6.69 -13.41 -0.80
C LYS A 124 -5.81 -13.94 -1.95
N ARG A 125 -6.39 -14.73 -2.83
CA ARG A 125 -5.62 -15.29 -3.95
C ARG A 125 -5.09 -14.19 -4.88
N TYR A 126 -5.82 -13.09 -4.99
CA TYR A 126 -5.39 -11.97 -5.83
C TYR A 126 -4.31 -11.16 -5.14
N ILE A 127 -4.40 -11.02 -3.81
CA ILE A 127 -3.37 -10.37 -3.03
C ILE A 127 -2.07 -11.16 -3.16
N LYS A 128 -2.17 -12.49 -3.06
CA LYS A 128 -1.01 -13.36 -3.22
C LYS A 128 -0.41 -13.20 -4.62
N ALA A 129 -1.26 -13.21 -5.64
CA ALA A 129 -0.80 -13.05 -7.02
C ALA A 129 -0.12 -11.70 -7.22
N ALA A 130 -0.65 -10.65 -6.60
CA ALA A 130 -0.05 -9.32 -6.68
C ALA A 130 1.30 -9.28 -6.00
N TYR A 131 1.42 -9.94 -4.85
CA TYR A 131 2.68 -10.03 -4.15
C TYR A 131 3.72 -10.75 -5.03
N GLU A 132 3.35 -11.89 -5.59
CA GLU A 132 4.25 -12.67 -6.44
C GLU A 132 4.67 -11.89 -7.68
N PHE A 133 3.73 -11.16 -8.27
CA PHE A 133 4.03 -10.31 -9.41
C PHE A 133 5.03 -9.21 -9.02
N SER A 134 4.82 -8.61 -7.85
CA SER A 134 5.70 -7.55 -7.36
C SER A 134 7.11 -8.07 -7.10
N VAL A 135 7.24 -9.26 -6.53
CA VAL A 135 8.55 -9.85 -6.23
C VAL A 135 9.27 -10.28 -7.51
N ALA A 136 8.53 -10.82 -8.47
CA ALA A 136 9.10 -11.30 -9.72
C ALA A 136 9.50 -10.16 -10.67
N SER A 137 8.93 -8.97 -10.46
CA SER A 137 9.20 -7.83 -11.34
C SER A 137 10.48 -7.11 -10.92
N PRO A 138 11.23 -6.56 -11.86
CA PRO A 138 12.39 -5.75 -11.47
C PRO A 138 11.93 -4.52 -10.70
N PRO A 139 12.77 -3.98 -9.80
CA PRO A 139 12.42 -2.75 -9.09
C PRO A 139 12.09 -1.64 -10.08
N PRO A 140 11.24 -0.68 -9.70
CA PRO A 140 10.98 0.47 -10.55
C PRO A 140 12.28 1.19 -10.88
N ALA A 141 12.40 1.65 -12.10
CA ALA A 141 13.55 2.44 -12.50
C ALA A 141 13.60 3.71 -11.66
N ARG A 142 14.82 4.03 -11.25
CA ARG A 142 14.91 5.18 -10.42
C ARG A 142 15.75 6.10 -11.03
N PRO A 143 15.51 6.73 -10.92
CA PRO A 143 16.31 7.54 -11.47
C PRO A 143 17.43 7.80 -10.68
N ALA A 144 17.37 7.01 -10.85
CA ALA A 144 17.79 7.09 -10.41
C ALA A 144 18.02 7.69 -9.78
N SER A 145 17.62 7.19 -9.63
CA SER A 145 17.56 7.60 -9.32
C SER A 145 17.67 8.23 -9.03
N ALA A 146 17.90 8.12 -8.85
CA ALA A 146 17.89 8.60 -8.68
C ALA A 146 18.23 9.26 -8.51
N SER A 147 18.57 9.17 -8.48
CA SER A 147 18.80 9.71 -8.43
C SER A 147 19.13 10.38 -8.70
N GLY A 148 19.50 10.43 -8.84
CA GLY A 148 19.57 10.97 -9.12
C GLY A 148 20.03 11.47 -9.81
N ARG A 149 20.19 11.29 -9.90
CA ARG A 149 20.41 11.57 -10.60
C ARG A 149 20.72 12.00 -11.24
N THR A 150 20.93 11.90 -11.11
CA THR A 150 21.03 12.04 -11.78
C THR A 150 21.31 12.10 -12.55
N PRO A 151 21.62 12.26 -12.66
CA PRO A 151 21.73 12.32 -13.42
C PRO A 151 22.02 12.32 -14.16
N ALA A 152 22.26 12.37 -14.22
CA ALA A 152 22.18 12.23 -14.87
C ALA A 152 22.45 12.23 -15.57
N LYS A 153 22.76 12.28 -15.64
CA LYS A 153 22.66 11.96 -16.10
C LYS A 153 22.81 12.02 -16.59
#